data_6e76809b837a71c8f90fe895c2a1b679
#
_entry.id   6e76809b837a71c8f90fe895c2a1b679
#
_cell.length_a   1.000
_cell.length_b   1.000
_cell.length_c   1.000
_cell.angle_alpha   90.00
_cell.angle_beta   90.00
_cell.angle_gamma   90.00
#
_symmetry.space_group_name_H-M   'P 1'
#
loop_
_entity.id
_entity.type
_entity.pdbx_description
1 polymer ?
#
loop_
_entity_poly.entity_id
_entity_poly.type
_entity_poly.pdbx_seq_one_letter_code
_entity_poly.pdbx_strand_id
1 'polypeptide(L)'
;MNAQIHHVNVTVPKSLEDAAKHFYGVVMGLAEVAKPADSRGRGGAWYQLGPLQLHLSIEKPFDQNCVSKRHVCYTVSNLAAAEERFRNAGVEILPDDMPTPGWSRFYVRDPVGIV
;
A
#
# COMPACT_ATOMS: atom_id res chain seq x y z
N MET A 1 19.69 -17.27 12.16
CA MET A 1 19.55 -16.14 11.22
C MET A 1 18.78 -15.03 11.92
N ASN A 2 19.33 -13.82 11.91
CA ASN A 2 18.67 -12.63 12.45
C ASN A 2 18.21 -11.76 11.27
N ALA A 3 17.04 -12.10 10.72
CA ALA A 3 16.48 -11.37 9.61
C ALA A 3 15.51 -10.30 10.09
N GLN A 4 15.50 -9.16 9.39
CA GLN A 4 14.55 -8.08 9.62
C GLN A 4 13.97 -7.65 8.28
N ILE A 5 12.74 -7.14 8.30
CA ILE A 5 12.14 -6.59 7.08
C ILE A 5 12.70 -5.19 6.88
N HIS A 6 13.28 -4.94 5.70
CA HIS A 6 13.75 -3.61 5.30
C HIS A 6 12.66 -2.83 4.57
N HIS A 7 12.01 -3.48 3.63
CA HIS A 7 10.93 -2.86 2.86
C HIS A 7 9.96 -3.91 2.32
N VAL A 8 8.79 -3.45 1.92
CA VAL A 8 7.82 -4.21 1.13
C VAL A 8 7.72 -3.55 -0.24
N ASN A 9 7.52 -4.35 -1.28
CA ASN A 9 7.37 -3.84 -2.64
C ASN A 9 5.98 -4.18 -3.15
N VAL A 10 5.25 -3.16 -3.59
CA VAL A 10 3.96 -3.32 -4.25
C VAL A 10 4.13 -2.93 -5.71
N THR A 11 3.42 -3.60 -6.58
CA THR A 11 3.58 -3.40 -8.01
C THR A 11 2.31 -2.85 -8.64
N VAL A 12 2.47 -2.16 -9.76
CA VAL A 12 1.39 -1.48 -10.45
C VAL A 12 1.72 -1.47 -11.95
N PRO A 13 0.69 -1.59 -12.83
CA PRO A 13 0.92 -1.35 -14.25
C PRO A 13 1.19 0.15 -14.48
N LYS A 14 1.90 0.47 -15.54
CA LYS A 14 2.24 1.86 -15.86
C LYS A 14 1.01 2.78 -15.90
N SER A 15 -0.11 2.27 -16.41
CA SER A 15 -1.36 3.04 -16.54
C SER A 15 -1.95 3.48 -15.20
N LEU A 16 -1.59 2.83 -14.09
CA LEU A 16 -2.11 3.15 -12.75
C LEU A 16 -1.03 3.73 -11.83
N GLU A 17 0.12 4.08 -12.36
CA GLU A 17 1.23 4.62 -11.56
C GLU A 17 0.82 5.88 -10.78
N ASP A 18 0.19 6.83 -11.44
CA ASP A 18 -0.20 8.08 -10.80
C ASP A 18 -1.28 7.86 -9.73
N ALA A 19 -2.25 6.97 -10.01
CA ALA A 19 -3.28 6.61 -9.04
C ALA A 19 -2.66 5.94 -7.81
N ALA A 20 -1.68 5.07 -7.99
CA ALA A 20 -1.00 4.41 -6.88
C ALA A 20 -0.17 5.40 -6.05
N LYS A 21 0.54 6.32 -6.70
CA LYS A 21 1.28 7.38 -5.98
C LYS A 21 0.33 8.25 -5.17
N HIS A 22 -0.83 8.58 -5.72
CA HIS A 22 -1.85 9.32 -4.99
C HIS A 22 -2.35 8.54 -3.78
N PHE A 23 -2.61 7.25 -3.95
CA PHE A 23 -3.08 6.40 -2.86
C PHE A 23 -2.08 6.35 -1.70
N TYR A 24 -0.84 6.00 -1.97
CA TYR A 24 0.15 5.84 -0.90
C TYR A 24 0.66 7.16 -0.37
N GLY A 25 0.91 8.13 -1.23
CA GLY A 25 1.51 9.41 -0.83
C GLY A 25 0.51 10.41 -0.30
N VAL A 26 -0.72 10.43 -0.81
CA VAL A 26 -1.74 11.41 -0.42
C VAL A 26 -2.79 10.80 0.48
N VAL A 27 -3.46 9.73 0.04
CA VAL A 27 -4.55 9.13 0.82
C VAL A 27 -4.00 8.54 2.12
N MET A 28 -2.98 7.70 2.05
CA MET A 28 -2.32 7.15 3.24
C MET A 28 -1.40 8.17 3.91
N GLY A 29 -0.93 9.15 3.17
CA GLY A 29 -0.07 10.21 3.72
C GLY A 29 1.35 9.75 4.05
N LEU A 30 1.87 8.75 3.35
CA LEU A 30 3.23 8.29 3.58
C LEU A 30 4.23 9.30 2.98
N ALA A 31 5.29 9.60 3.73
CA ALA A 31 6.33 10.51 3.26
C ALA A 31 7.16 9.85 2.15
N GLU A 32 7.27 10.51 1.00
CA GLU A 32 8.12 10.01 -0.08
C GLU A 32 9.58 10.20 0.29
N VAL A 33 10.41 9.20 0.00
CA VAL A 33 11.85 9.26 0.19
C VAL A 33 12.55 9.17 -1.16
N ALA A 34 13.75 9.74 -1.25
CA ALA A 34 14.50 9.76 -2.49
C ALA A 34 14.93 8.36 -2.89
N LYS A 35 14.74 8.02 -4.18
CA LYS A 35 15.27 6.79 -4.75
C LYS A 35 16.74 6.97 -5.12
N PRO A 36 17.56 5.89 -5.10
CA PRO A 36 18.91 5.95 -5.63
C PRO A 36 18.91 6.39 -7.10
N ALA A 37 19.99 7.03 -7.53
CA ALA A 37 20.10 7.58 -8.87
C ALA A 37 19.91 6.54 -9.98
N ASP A 38 20.37 5.32 -9.77
CA ASP A 38 20.22 4.22 -10.73
C ASP A 38 18.79 3.70 -10.86
N SER A 39 17.91 4.02 -9.90
CA SER A 39 16.52 3.59 -9.90
C SER A 39 15.55 4.68 -10.38
N ARG A 40 15.96 5.93 -10.45
CA ARG A 40 15.07 7.07 -10.70
C ARG A 40 14.36 7.02 -12.05
N GLY A 41 15.00 6.47 -13.08
CA GLY A 41 14.44 6.39 -14.42
C GLY A 41 13.41 5.28 -14.63
N ARG A 42 13.18 4.43 -13.64
CA ARG A 42 12.29 3.26 -13.76
C ARG A 42 10.85 3.53 -13.39
N GLY A 43 10.54 4.74 -12.93
CA GLY A 43 9.23 5.07 -12.40
C GLY A 43 9.01 4.52 -11.00
N GLY A 44 7.75 4.62 -10.52
CA GLY A 44 7.44 4.25 -9.14
C GLY A 44 7.88 5.31 -8.14
N ALA A 45 7.85 4.94 -6.88
CA ALA A 45 8.25 5.83 -5.78
C ALA A 45 8.56 4.99 -4.54
N TRP A 46 9.32 5.57 -3.63
CA TRP A 46 9.62 4.97 -2.34
C TRP A 46 9.06 5.85 -1.23
N TYR A 47 8.49 5.22 -0.21
CA TYR A 47 7.84 5.91 0.91
C TYR A 47 8.36 5.38 2.23
N GLN A 48 8.36 6.25 3.24
CA GLN A 48 8.66 5.84 4.62
C GLN A 48 7.41 5.22 5.24
N LEU A 49 7.57 4.05 5.87
CA LEU A 49 6.49 3.30 6.51
C LEU A 49 6.97 2.88 7.91
N GLY A 50 6.81 3.79 8.89
CA GLY A 50 7.40 3.57 10.20
C GLY A 50 8.91 3.35 10.10
N PRO A 51 9.47 2.29 10.68
CA PRO A 51 10.91 1.98 10.56
C PRO A 51 11.27 1.30 9.24
N LEU A 52 10.29 1.02 8.40
CA LEU A 52 10.45 0.32 7.12
C LEU A 52 10.21 1.28 5.97
N GLN A 53 10.30 0.77 4.75
CA GLN A 53 9.91 1.49 3.54
C GLN A 53 8.86 0.71 2.77
N LEU A 54 8.05 1.41 2.01
CA LEU A 54 7.17 0.84 1.00
C LEU A 54 7.69 1.30 -0.35
N HIS A 55 8.01 0.36 -1.21
CA HIS A 55 8.46 0.65 -2.58
C HIS A 55 7.31 0.36 -3.53
N LEU A 56 7.05 1.30 -4.42
CA LEU A 56 6.08 1.15 -5.51
C LEU A 56 6.88 0.98 -6.80
N SER A 57 6.65 -0.13 -7.50
CA SER A 57 7.37 -0.47 -8.72
C SER A 57 6.40 -0.71 -9.87
N ILE A 58 6.83 -0.36 -11.09
CA ILE A 58 6.05 -0.67 -12.28
C ILE A 58 6.40 -2.07 -12.75
N GLU A 59 5.38 -2.88 -12.99
CA GLU A 59 5.54 -4.26 -13.43
C GLU A 59 4.93 -4.45 -14.82
N LYS A 60 5.68 -5.11 -15.69
CA LYS A 60 5.25 -5.44 -17.06
C LYS A 60 5.71 -6.85 -17.41
N PRO A 61 4.82 -7.75 -17.86
CA PRO A 61 3.36 -7.60 -17.86
C PRO A 61 2.78 -7.62 -16.44
N PHE A 62 1.62 -7.02 -16.24
CA PHE A 62 0.93 -6.99 -14.96
C PHE A 62 -0.41 -7.71 -15.07
N ASP A 63 -0.66 -8.71 -14.20
CA ASP A 63 -1.90 -9.47 -14.16
C ASP A 63 -2.83 -8.91 -13.09
N GLN A 64 -3.78 -8.07 -13.50
CA GLN A 64 -4.78 -7.48 -12.61
C GLN A 64 -5.89 -8.48 -12.22
N ASN A 65 -5.99 -9.60 -12.91
CA ASN A 65 -7.01 -10.61 -12.66
C ASN A 65 -6.53 -11.71 -11.72
N CYS A 66 -5.31 -11.59 -11.21
CA CYS A 66 -4.75 -12.56 -10.29
C CYS A 66 -5.50 -12.54 -8.95
N VAL A 67 -6.12 -13.67 -8.60
CA VAL A 67 -6.76 -13.83 -7.29
C VAL A 67 -5.69 -14.28 -6.30
N SER A 68 -5.41 -13.45 -5.31
CA SER A 68 -4.37 -13.73 -4.33
C SER A 68 -4.82 -13.29 -2.95
N LYS A 69 -4.40 -14.06 -1.94
CA LYS A 69 -4.57 -13.68 -0.53
C LYS A 69 -3.41 -12.83 0.00
N ARG A 70 -2.45 -12.49 -0.85
CA ARG A 70 -1.33 -11.65 -0.44
C ARG A 70 -1.84 -10.25 -0.11
N HIS A 71 -1.36 -9.72 0.98
CA HIS A 71 -1.74 -8.39 1.42
C HIS A 71 -0.67 -7.82 2.33
N VAL A 72 -0.72 -6.51 2.56
CA VAL A 72 0.10 -5.84 3.57
C VAL A 72 -0.83 -5.42 4.69
N CYS A 73 -0.47 -5.78 5.91
CA CYS A 73 -1.22 -5.37 7.10
C CYS A 73 -0.50 -4.19 7.75
N TYR A 74 -1.20 -3.07 7.85
CA TYR A 74 -0.69 -1.86 8.49
C TYR A 74 -1.28 -1.72 9.88
N THR A 75 -0.48 -1.30 10.84
CA THR A 75 -0.96 -0.91 12.16
C THR A 75 -1.10 0.61 12.20
N VAL A 76 -2.23 1.09 12.68
CA VAL A 76 -2.48 2.53 12.83
C VAL A 76 -2.81 2.84 14.28
N SER A 77 -2.50 4.07 14.72
CA SER A 77 -2.75 4.49 16.10
C SER A 77 -4.22 4.73 16.38
N ASN A 78 -5.02 5.08 15.36
CA ASN A 78 -6.44 5.36 15.49
C ASN A 78 -7.18 4.77 14.29
N LEU A 79 -7.82 3.63 14.51
CA LEU A 79 -8.49 2.89 13.45
C LEU A 79 -9.69 3.67 12.89
N ALA A 80 -10.48 4.32 13.74
CA ALA A 80 -11.64 5.09 13.30
C ALA A 80 -11.23 6.29 12.42
N ALA A 81 -10.14 6.97 12.80
CA ALA A 81 -9.63 8.09 12.00
C ALA A 81 -9.10 7.62 10.65
N ALA A 82 -8.44 6.46 10.63
CA ALA A 82 -7.95 5.87 9.37
C ALA A 82 -9.14 5.50 8.46
N GLU A 83 -10.18 4.90 9.01
CA GLU A 83 -11.38 4.53 8.24
C GLU A 83 -12.04 5.78 7.63
N GLU A 84 -12.21 6.84 8.42
CA GLU A 84 -12.77 8.10 7.94
C GLU A 84 -11.93 8.70 6.82
N ARG A 85 -10.61 8.66 6.96
CA ARG A 85 -9.68 9.17 5.95
C ARG A 85 -9.85 8.45 4.62
N PHE A 86 -9.96 7.13 4.64
CA PHE A 86 -10.19 6.35 3.43
C PHE A 86 -11.56 6.63 2.82
N ARG A 87 -12.63 6.71 3.65
CA ARG A 87 -13.97 7.03 3.17
C ARG A 87 -14.02 8.39 2.49
N ASN A 88 -13.40 9.39 3.10
CA ASN A 88 -13.36 10.75 2.54
C ASN A 88 -12.60 10.82 1.21
N ALA A 89 -11.66 9.90 1.00
CA ALA A 89 -10.92 9.79 -0.25
C ALA A 89 -11.62 8.91 -1.30
N GLY A 90 -12.81 8.39 -0.99
CA GLY A 90 -13.56 7.53 -1.91
C GLY A 90 -13.02 6.10 -2.02
N VAL A 91 -12.22 5.67 -1.05
CA VAL A 91 -11.69 4.31 -1.03
C VAL A 91 -12.73 3.36 -0.43
N GLU A 92 -12.94 2.23 -1.10
CA GLU A 92 -13.86 1.21 -0.62
C GLU A 92 -13.34 0.57 0.67
N ILE A 93 -14.19 0.53 1.69
CA ILE A 93 -13.92 -0.16 2.95
C ILE A 93 -14.57 -1.54 2.90
N LEU A 94 -13.77 -2.56 3.12
CA LEU A 94 -14.24 -3.94 3.18
C LEU A 94 -14.27 -4.39 4.65
N PRO A 95 -15.43 -4.85 5.15
CA PRO A 95 -15.52 -5.27 6.54
C PRO A 95 -14.73 -6.55 6.79
N ASP A 96 -14.36 -6.77 8.04
CA ASP A 96 -13.72 -8.01 8.47
C ASP A 96 -14.81 -9.05 8.76
N ASP A 97 -15.04 -9.95 7.81
CA ASP A 97 -16.07 -10.99 7.92
C ASP A 97 -15.70 -12.12 8.89
N MET A 98 -14.41 -12.25 9.19
CA MET A 98 -13.90 -13.30 10.08
C MET A 98 -12.95 -12.67 11.10
N PRO A 99 -13.51 -11.90 12.07
CA PRO A 99 -12.66 -11.17 13.01
C PRO A 99 -11.84 -12.12 13.89
N THR A 100 -10.58 -11.77 14.08
CA THR A 100 -9.71 -12.46 15.02
C THR A 100 -9.94 -11.87 16.41
N PRO A 101 -10.17 -12.67 17.44
CA PRO A 101 -10.36 -12.15 18.80
C PRO A 101 -9.21 -11.25 19.25
N GLY A 102 -9.54 -10.07 19.77
CA GLY A 102 -8.55 -9.08 20.21
C GLY A 102 -8.00 -8.17 19.12
N TRP A 103 -8.42 -8.37 17.87
CA TRP A 103 -8.01 -7.53 16.75
C TRP A 103 -9.20 -6.72 16.23
N SER A 104 -8.96 -5.44 15.98
CA SER A 104 -9.91 -4.57 15.30
C SER A 104 -9.27 -4.14 13.98
N ARG A 105 -9.94 -4.41 12.86
CA ARG A 105 -9.38 -4.16 11.54
C ARG A 105 -10.46 -3.98 10.49
N PHE A 106 -10.08 -3.39 9.37
CA PHE A 106 -10.85 -3.38 8.14
C PHE A 106 -9.90 -3.57 6.97
N TYR A 107 -10.44 -3.76 5.79
CA TYR A 107 -9.66 -3.91 4.57
C TYR A 107 -9.98 -2.77 3.61
N VAL A 108 -9.00 -2.41 2.82
CA VAL A 108 -9.17 -1.45 1.72
C VAL A 108 -8.54 -2.03 0.46
N ARG A 109 -8.99 -1.54 -0.68
CA ARG A 109 -8.34 -1.87 -1.94
C ARG A 109 -7.52 -0.67 -2.40
N ASP A 110 -6.27 -0.92 -2.79
CA ASP A 110 -5.49 0.07 -3.48
C ASP A 110 -5.96 0.15 -4.95
N PRO A 111 -5.40 1.07 -5.79
CA PRO A 111 -5.87 1.24 -7.17
C PRO A 111 -5.79 0.00 -8.06
N VAL A 112 -4.99 -1.00 -7.72
CA VAL A 112 -4.91 -2.26 -8.47
C VAL A 112 -5.70 -3.39 -7.82
N GLY A 113 -6.39 -3.10 -6.71
CA GLY A 113 -7.25 -4.06 -6.03
C GLY A 113 -6.55 -4.92 -4.99
N ILE A 114 -5.33 -4.58 -4.59
CA ILE A 114 -4.62 -5.27 -3.51
C ILE A 114 -5.25 -4.85 -2.18
N VAL A 115 -5.64 -5.83 -1.41
CA VAL A 115 -6.34 -5.64 -0.13
C VAL A 115 -5.37 -5.63 1.02
#